data_a6a4b04c911afa5b2aa583c471a08e40
#
_entry.id   a6a4b04c911afa5b2aa583c471a08e40
#
_cell.length_a   1.000
_cell.length_b   1.000
_cell.length_c   1.000
_cell.angle_alpha   90.00
_cell.angle_beta   90.00
_cell.angle_gamma   90.00
#
_symmetry.space_group_name_H-M   'P 1'
#
loop_
_entity.id
_entity.type
_entity.pdbx_description
1 polymer ?
#
loop_
_entity_poly.entity_id
_entity_poly.type
_entity_poly.pdbx_seq_one_letter_code
_entity_poly.pdbx_strand_id
1 'polypeptide(L)'
;MFDNYDYIDSTKFTGKIILTSFPGLNNEGKFDEKILTSQLEVFSNNQCSSITSFVEDKEFDILCDKKLFVEKIYHHNLKWYHMPIADLGAPNQDFKYKWETTKVLLKNELLEGQNVIFHCRGGKGRAGTIAVILLADFGHEKKEAIDLVRERRKGAIETKVQEDFINSYQVIK
;
A
#
# COMPACT_ATOMS: atom_id res chain seq x y z
N MET A 1 18.75 0.22 8.91
CA MET A 1 18.40 0.95 7.67
C MET A 1 17.42 0.06 6.91
N PHE A 2 16.19 0.47 6.74
CA PHE A 2 15.18 -0.36 6.09
C PHE A 2 15.16 0.01 4.61
N ASP A 3 15.95 -0.69 3.81
CA ASP A 3 16.18 -0.38 2.39
C ASP A 3 15.03 -0.76 1.44
N ASN A 4 13.86 -1.13 1.97
CA ASN A 4 12.77 -1.70 1.15
C ASN A 4 11.47 -0.89 1.15
N TYR A 5 11.45 0.34 1.66
CA TYR A 5 10.28 1.19 1.55
C TYR A 5 10.61 2.58 1.02
N ASP A 6 9.68 3.13 0.26
CA ASP A 6 9.73 4.50 -0.23
C ASP A 6 8.49 5.23 0.25
N TYR A 7 8.56 6.54 0.38
CA TYR A 7 7.42 7.34 0.79
C TYR A 7 7.08 8.43 -0.22
N ILE A 8 5.79 8.71 -0.32
CA ILE A 8 5.22 9.74 -1.15
C ILE A 8 4.62 10.79 -0.23
N ASP A 9 5.08 12.01 -0.36
CA ASP A 9 4.55 13.21 0.26
C ASP A 9 3.79 14.05 -0.76
N SER A 10 2.89 14.90 -0.30
CA SER A 10 2.08 15.76 -1.15
C SER A 10 1.73 17.05 -0.41
N THR A 11 1.50 18.12 -1.16
CA THR A 11 0.96 19.38 -0.61
C THR A 11 -0.53 19.31 -0.28
N LYS A 12 -1.20 18.21 -0.62
CA LYS A 12 -2.63 18.00 -0.42
C LYS A 12 -2.98 17.34 0.91
N PHE A 13 -1.99 16.75 1.61
CA PHE A 13 -2.15 16.11 2.92
C PHE A 13 -0.84 16.18 3.72
N THR A 14 -0.91 15.96 5.02
CA THR A 14 0.24 16.13 5.92
C THR A 14 1.03 14.84 6.15
N GLY A 15 0.35 13.68 6.20
CA GLY A 15 0.98 12.37 6.32
C GLY A 15 1.71 11.95 5.05
N LYS A 16 2.15 10.69 5.01
CA LYS A 16 2.85 10.11 3.86
C LYS A 16 2.24 8.78 3.46
N ILE A 17 2.25 8.47 2.17
CA ILE A 17 1.96 7.12 1.67
C ILE A 17 3.30 6.38 1.60
N ILE A 18 3.41 5.28 2.31
CA ILE A 18 4.61 4.44 2.33
C ILE A 18 4.37 3.24 1.41
N LEU A 19 5.28 3.02 0.45
CA LEU A 19 5.28 1.84 -0.41
C LEU A 19 6.36 0.88 0.03
N THR A 20 5.99 -0.38 0.28
CA THR A 20 6.92 -1.43 0.68
C THR A 20 6.60 -2.77 0.01
N SER A 21 7.61 -3.63 -0.10
CA SER A 21 7.39 -5.05 -0.37
C SER A 21 6.61 -5.69 0.77
N PHE A 22 6.23 -6.95 0.62
CA PHE A 22 5.55 -7.69 1.68
C PHE A 22 6.38 -7.64 2.97
N PRO A 23 5.86 -7.08 4.08
CA PRO A 23 6.60 -6.96 5.33
C PRO A 23 6.99 -8.33 5.88
N GLY A 24 8.21 -8.44 6.40
CA GLY A 24 8.75 -9.68 6.94
C GLY A 24 9.56 -10.51 5.93
N LEU A 25 9.65 -10.13 4.65
CA LEU A 25 10.49 -10.85 3.70
C LEU A 25 11.96 -10.44 3.85
N ASN A 26 12.84 -11.44 3.89
CA ASN A 26 14.29 -11.25 3.81
C ASN A 26 14.75 -11.06 2.34
N ASN A 27 16.05 -10.87 2.14
CA ASN A 27 16.63 -10.65 0.81
C ASN A 27 16.47 -11.85 -0.15
N GLU A 28 16.20 -13.04 0.39
CA GLU A 28 15.91 -14.25 -0.40
C GLU A 28 14.40 -14.40 -0.72
N GLY A 29 13.56 -13.44 -0.28
CA GLY A 29 12.12 -13.52 -0.43
C GLY A 29 11.43 -14.51 0.50
N LYS A 30 12.11 -14.95 1.56
CA LYS A 30 11.55 -15.83 2.61
C LYS A 30 11.03 -14.99 3.77
N PHE A 31 9.92 -15.42 4.35
CA PHE A 31 9.35 -14.76 5.52
C PHE A 31 10.19 -15.04 6.78
N ASP A 32 10.43 -13.99 7.54
CA ASP A 32 11.07 -14.01 8.85
C ASP A 32 10.29 -13.13 9.82
N GLU A 33 9.76 -13.74 10.88
CA GLU A 33 8.94 -13.07 11.89
C GLU A 33 9.70 -11.94 12.62
N LYS A 34 11.02 -12.08 12.80
CA LYS A 34 11.84 -11.05 13.45
C LYS A 34 11.96 -9.82 12.56
N ILE A 35 12.10 -10.02 11.25
CA ILE A 35 12.11 -8.93 10.28
C ILE A 35 10.76 -8.22 10.30
N LEU A 36 9.64 -8.96 10.27
CA LEU A 36 8.31 -8.37 10.39
C LEU A 36 8.20 -7.52 11.65
N THR A 37 8.54 -8.07 12.81
CA THR A 37 8.45 -7.36 14.09
C THR A 37 9.26 -6.06 14.07
N SER A 38 10.52 -6.12 13.63
CA SER A 38 11.38 -4.93 13.53
C SER A 38 10.81 -3.86 12.58
N GLN A 39 10.24 -4.27 11.44
CA GLN A 39 9.62 -3.34 10.51
C GLN A 39 8.36 -2.68 11.10
N LEU A 40 7.52 -3.47 11.79
CA LEU A 40 6.32 -2.93 12.45
C LEU A 40 6.65 -1.96 13.58
N GLU A 41 7.72 -2.21 14.35
CA GLU A 41 8.25 -1.27 15.35
C GLU A 41 8.66 0.06 14.70
N VAL A 42 9.37 0.00 13.57
CA VAL A 42 9.74 1.22 12.83
C VAL A 42 8.52 1.96 12.35
N PHE A 43 7.54 1.27 11.76
CA PHE A 43 6.31 1.90 11.27
C PHE A 43 5.52 2.56 12.41
N SER A 44 5.32 1.84 13.53
CA SER A 44 4.64 2.35 14.71
C SER A 44 5.35 3.60 15.28
N ASN A 45 6.66 3.59 15.36
CA ASN A 45 7.47 4.71 15.86
C ASN A 45 7.53 5.92 14.90
N ASN A 46 7.14 5.74 13.64
CA ASN A 46 7.13 6.77 12.60
C ASN A 46 5.71 7.22 12.22
N GLN A 47 4.80 7.29 13.19
CA GLN A 47 3.44 7.80 13.01
C GLN A 47 2.62 7.07 11.93
N CYS A 48 2.93 5.81 11.64
CA CYS A 48 2.07 5.02 10.79
C CYS A 48 0.83 4.58 11.57
N SER A 49 -0.33 4.66 10.92
CA SER A 49 -1.62 4.30 11.51
C SER A 49 -2.21 3.03 10.95
N SER A 50 -1.87 2.69 9.72
CA SER A 50 -2.46 1.55 9.04
C SER A 50 -1.54 0.91 8.01
N ILE A 51 -1.81 -0.38 7.75
CA ILE A 51 -1.22 -1.18 6.67
C ILE A 51 -2.34 -1.71 5.78
N THR A 52 -2.24 -1.44 4.49
CA THR A 52 -3.12 -2.03 3.48
C THR A 52 -2.38 -3.11 2.69
N SER A 53 -2.90 -4.33 2.74
CA SER A 53 -2.38 -5.49 2.03
C SER A 53 -3.14 -5.72 0.74
N PHE A 54 -2.45 -5.69 -0.40
CA PHE A 54 -3.03 -5.93 -1.72
C PHE A 54 -2.79 -7.36 -2.24
N VAL A 55 -2.12 -8.21 -1.47
CA VAL A 55 -1.93 -9.62 -1.80
C VAL A 55 -3.21 -10.42 -1.58
N GLU A 56 -3.39 -11.48 -2.38
CA GLU A 56 -4.51 -12.41 -2.26
C GLU A 56 -4.27 -13.42 -1.13
N ASP A 57 -5.32 -14.08 -0.65
CA ASP A 57 -5.22 -15.12 0.38
C ASP A 57 -4.26 -16.24 0.00
N LYS A 58 -4.31 -16.70 -1.27
CA LYS A 58 -3.38 -17.72 -1.78
C LYS A 58 -1.90 -17.32 -1.73
N GLU A 59 -1.60 -16.01 -1.73
CA GLU A 59 -0.23 -15.52 -1.57
C GLU A 59 0.20 -15.57 -0.11
N PHE A 60 -0.72 -15.32 0.84
CA PHE A 60 -0.43 -15.56 2.26
C PHE A 60 -0.11 -17.03 2.52
N ASP A 61 -0.84 -17.98 1.93
CA ASP A 61 -0.59 -19.42 2.08
C ASP A 61 0.85 -19.82 1.69
N ILE A 62 1.46 -19.06 0.78
CA ILE A 62 2.84 -19.29 0.32
C ILE A 62 3.85 -18.51 1.16
N LEU A 63 3.51 -17.30 1.59
CA LEU A 63 4.45 -16.36 2.19
C LEU A 63 4.56 -16.53 3.71
N CYS A 64 3.42 -16.58 4.42
CA CYS A 64 3.41 -16.68 5.88
C CYS A 64 2.02 -17.03 6.41
N ASP A 65 1.93 -17.41 7.68
CA ASP A 65 0.65 -17.50 8.38
C ASP A 65 -0.03 -16.12 8.44
N LYS A 66 -1.16 -15.99 7.74
CA LYS A 66 -1.94 -14.76 7.69
C LYS A 66 -2.42 -14.31 9.06
N LYS A 67 -2.81 -15.25 9.94
CA LYS A 67 -3.28 -14.93 11.28
C LYS A 67 -2.15 -14.32 12.12
N LEU A 68 -0.98 -14.93 12.10
CA LEU A 68 0.21 -14.40 12.76
C LEU A 68 0.55 -12.99 12.24
N PHE A 69 0.53 -12.79 10.92
CA PHE A 69 0.81 -11.49 10.30
C PHE A 69 -0.12 -10.40 10.81
N VAL A 70 -1.43 -10.68 10.83
CA VAL A 70 -2.45 -9.72 11.28
C VAL A 70 -2.36 -9.44 12.78
N GLU A 71 -2.16 -10.48 13.60
CA GLU A 71 -1.97 -10.33 15.06
C GLU A 71 -0.77 -9.43 15.38
N LYS A 72 0.35 -9.58 14.66
CA LYS A 72 1.53 -8.73 14.82
C LYS A 72 1.23 -7.26 14.46
N ILE A 73 0.49 -7.00 13.39
CA ILE A 73 0.08 -5.64 13.02
C ILE A 73 -0.73 -4.99 14.14
N TYR A 74 -1.74 -5.67 14.65
CA TYR A 74 -2.56 -5.15 15.75
C TYR A 74 -1.78 -4.96 17.05
N HIS A 75 -0.84 -5.85 17.35
CA HIS A 75 0.04 -5.73 18.52
C HIS A 75 0.88 -4.44 18.49
N HIS A 76 1.20 -3.93 17.31
CA HIS A 76 1.92 -2.66 17.12
C HIS A 76 0.99 -1.45 16.96
N ASN A 77 -0.29 -1.59 17.33
CA ASN A 77 -1.30 -0.52 17.25
C ASN A 77 -1.55 0.01 15.84
N LEU A 78 -1.31 -0.80 14.82
CA LEU A 78 -1.60 -0.48 13.44
C LEU A 78 -2.96 -1.10 13.03
N LYS A 79 -3.75 -0.38 12.24
CA LYS A 79 -4.95 -0.91 11.60
C LYS A 79 -4.53 -1.76 10.40
N TRP A 80 -5.31 -2.77 10.07
CA TRP A 80 -5.08 -3.57 8.88
C TRP A 80 -6.26 -3.54 7.93
N TYR A 81 -5.99 -3.20 6.68
CA TYR A 81 -6.97 -3.24 5.60
C TYR A 81 -6.56 -4.30 4.57
N HIS A 82 -7.44 -5.28 4.33
CA HIS A 82 -7.21 -6.31 3.32
C HIS A 82 -7.99 -5.99 2.05
N MET A 83 -7.28 -5.61 1.01
CA MET A 83 -7.80 -5.12 -0.27
C MET A 83 -7.17 -5.92 -1.42
N PRO A 84 -7.48 -7.25 -1.54
CA PRO A 84 -6.77 -8.11 -2.47
C PRO A 84 -6.97 -7.71 -3.94
N ILE A 85 -5.87 -7.75 -4.68
CA ILE A 85 -5.80 -7.57 -6.13
C ILE A 85 -5.00 -8.74 -6.69
N ALA A 86 -5.45 -9.34 -7.80
CA ALA A 86 -4.72 -10.40 -8.46
C ALA A 86 -3.30 -9.95 -8.83
N ASP A 87 -2.33 -10.84 -8.70
CA ASP A 87 -0.93 -10.48 -9.02
C ASP A 87 -0.82 -10.02 -10.47
N LEU A 88 -0.03 -8.97 -10.71
CA LEU A 88 0.11 -8.26 -11.98
C LEU A 88 -1.21 -7.69 -12.56
N GLY A 89 -2.32 -7.86 -11.86
CA GLY A 89 -3.65 -7.41 -12.24
C GLY A 89 -3.99 -6.01 -11.73
N ALA A 90 -5.22 -5.61 -12.03
CA ALA A 90 -5.83 -4.37 -11.56
C ALA A 90 -7.03 -4.65 -10.64
N PRO A 91 -7.49 -3.65 -9.87
CA PRO A 91 -8.67 -3.74 -9.02
C PRO A 91 -9.92 -4.26 -9.76
N ASN A 92 -10.58 -5.24 -9.18
CA ASN A 92 -11.84 -5.78 -9.65
C ASN A 92 -13.05 -5.04 -9.04
N GLN A 93 -14.27 -5.53 -9.28
CA GLN A 93 -15.49 -4.89 -8.78
C GLN A 93 -15.60 -4.96 -7.24
N ASP A 94 -15.19 -6.07 -6.61
CA ASP A 94 -15.21 -6.22 -5.16
C ASP A 94 -14.25 -5.25 -4.49
N PHE A 95 -13.06 -5.06 -5.08
CA PHE A 95 -12.13 -4.03 -4.64
C PHE A 95 -12.76 -2.64 -4.72
N LYS A 96 -13.37 -2.28 -5.85
CA LYS A 96 -13.98 -0.97 -6.05
C LYS A 96 -15.06 -0.68 -4.99
N TYR A 97 -15.87 -1.66 -4.67
CA TYR A 97 -16.90 -1.52 -3.64
C TYR A 97 -16.30 -1.22 -2.25
N LYS A 98 -15.29 -2.00 -1.85
CA LYS A 98 -14.59 -1.79 -0.58
C LYS A 98 -13.79 -0.48 -0.56
N TRP A 99 -13.25 -0.07 -1.70
CA TRP A 99 -12.44 1.13 -1.84
C TRP A 99 -13.19 2.40 -1.44
N GLU A 100 -14.48 2.49 -1.74
CA GLU A 100 -15.28 3.67 -1.42
C GLU A 100 -15.27 4.01 0.09
N THR A 101 -15.26 2.99 0.94
CA THR A 101 -15.14 3.20 2.39
C THR A 101 -13.68 3.33 2.84
N THR A 102 -12.81 2.46 2.34
CA THR A 102 -11.41 2.41 2.78
C THR A 102 -10.66 3.69 2.40
N LYS A 103 -10.90 4.24 1.21
CA LYS A 103 -10.25 5.50 0.79
C LYS A 103 -10.59 6.68 1.72
N VAL A 104 -11.81 6.73 2.27
CA VAL A 104 -12.20 7.79 3.21
C VAL A 104 -11.40 7.67 4.51
N LEU A 105 -11.21 6.46 5.03
CA LEU A 105 -10.40 6.22 6.22
C LEU A 105 -8.94 6.61 5.98
N LEU A 106 -8.35 6.16 4.88
CA LEU A 106 -6.97 6.49 4.51
C LEU A 106 -6.76 7.99 4.28
N LYS A 107 -7.73 8.67 3.65
CA LYS A 107 -7.68 10.12 3.47
C LYS A 107 -7.70 10.86 4.81
N ASN A 108 -8.54 10.46 5.73
CA ASN A 108 -8.60 11.05 7.07
C ASN A 108 -7.28 10.85 7.82
N GLU A 109 -6.71 9.64 7.81
CA GLU A 109 -5.40 9.36 8.41
C GLU A 109 -4.30 10.28 7.85
N LEU A 110 -4.23 10.43 6.52
CA LEU A 110 -3.26 11.30 5.87
C LEU A 110 -3.47 12.79 6.19
N LEU A 111 -4.71 13.26 6.27
CA LEU A 111 -5.03 14.64 6.63
C LEU A 111 -4.69 14.94 8.10
N GLU A 112 -4.82 13.96 8.99
CA GLU A 112 -4.43 14.04 10.39
C GLU A 112 -2.91 13.94 10.62
N GLY A 113 -2.12 13.83 9.56
CA GLY A 113 -0.66 13.74 9.62
C GLY A 113 -0.13 12.34 9.88
N GLN A 114 -0.99 11.32 9.83
CA GLN A 114 -0.58 9.93 9.99
C GLN A 114 -0.11 9.35 8.66
N ASN A 115 0.85 8.43 8.73
CA ASN A 115 1.35 7.73 7.57
C ASN A 115 0.54 6.45 7.33
N VAL A 116 0.27 6.14 6.06
CA VAL A 116 -0.40 4.91 5.64
C VAL A 116 0.54 4.04 4.83
N ILE A 117 0.52 2.74 5.06
CA ILE A 117 1.44 1.79 4.42
C ILE A 117 0.69 0.96 3.39
N PHE A 118 1.19 0.93 2.18
CA PHE A 118 0.70 0.11 1.08
C PHE A 118 1.74 -0.94 0.71
N HIS A 119 1.35 -2.20 0.72
CA HIS A 119 2.20 -3.27 0.24
C HIS A 119 1.48 -4.26 -0.67
N CYS A 120 2.23 -4.85 -1.57
CA CYS A 120 1.90 -6.08 -2.26
C CYS A 120 3.06 -7.06 -2.11
N ARG A 121 3.36 -7.93 -3.04
CA ARG A 121 4.54 -8.79 -2.94
C ARG A 121 5.82 -7.97 -3.10
N GLY A 122 5.97 -7.23 -4.19
CA GLY A 122 7.14 -6.39 -4.48
C GLY A 122 7.00 -4.91 -4.08
N GLY A 123 5.81 -4.47 -3.70
CA GLY A 123 5.54 -3.07 -3.35
C GLY A 123 5.60 -2.10 -4.52
N LYS A 124 5.38 -2.57 -5.76
CA LYS A 124 5.49 -1.78 -6.98
C LYS A 124 4.20 -1.72 -7.78
N GLY A 125 3.72 -2.84 -8.31
CA GLY A 125 2.58 -2.89 -9.23
C GLY A 125 1.27 -2.49 -8.56
N ARG A 126 0.71 -3.38 -7.77
CA ARG A 126 -0.58 -3.20 -7.07
C ARG A 126 -0.54 -2.02 -6.11
N ALA A 127 0.48 -1.98 -5.26
CA ALA A 127 0.66 -0.89 -4.28
C ALA A 127 0.84 0.47 -4.96
N GLY A 128 1.66 0.55 -6.01
CA GLY A 128 1.84 1.78 -6.80
C GLY A 128 0.57 2.22 -7.50
N THR A 129 -0.21 1.29 -8.06
CA THR A 129 -1.50 1.59 -8.69
C THR A 129 -2.47 2.24 -7.71
N ILE A 130 -2.59 1.69 -6.50
CA ILE A 130 -3.50 2.22 -5.49
C ILE A 130 -3.00 3.55 -4.92
N ALA A 131 -1.70 3.73 -4.79
CA ALA A 131 -1.13 5.04 -4.41
C ALA A 131 -1.52 6.13 -5.41
N VAL A 132 -1.46 5.84 -6.73
CA VAL A 132 -1.88 6.80 -7.76
C VAL A 132 -3.35 7.15 -7.67
N ILE A 133 -4.26 6.18 -7.51
CA ILE A 133 -5.69 6.50 -7.42
C ILE A 133 -6.03 7.25 -6.13
N LEU A 134 -5.33 6.99 -5.02
CA LEU A 134 -5.50 7.76 -3.80
C LEU A 134 -5.02 9.21 -3.98
N LEU A 135 -3.89 9.43 -4.66
CA LEU A 135 -3.42 10.77 -5.03
C LEU A 135 -4.43 11.49 -5.93
N ALA A 136 -5.03 10.79 -6.90
CA ALA A 136 -6.08 11.34 -7.74
C ALA A 136 -7.32 11.73 -6.92
N ASP A 137 -7.71 10.93 -5.93
CA ASP A 137 -8.81 11.26 -5.00
C ASP A 137 -8.50 12.48 -4.09
N PHE A 138 -7.22 12.85 -3.96
CA PHE A 138 -6.78 14.12 -3.37
C PHE A 138 -6.70 15.28 -4.37
N GLY A 139 -7.02 15.04 -5.65
CA GLY A 139 -7.05 16.06 -6.68
C GLY A 139 -5.73 16.28 -7.43
N HIS A 140 -4.84 15.28 -7.42
CA HIS A 140 -3.71 15.26 -8.36
C HIS A 140 -4.18 14.83 -9.74
N GLU A 141 -3.60 15.41 -10.78
CA GLU A 141 -3.74 14.88 -12.12
C GLU A 141 -3.11 13.48 -12.20
N LYS A 142 -3.78 12.54 -12.86
CA LYS A 142 -3.34 11.12 -12.89
C LYS A 142 -1.93 10.96 -13.45
N LYS A 143 -1.58 11.72 -14.48
CA LYS A 143 -0.24 11.68 -15.06
C LYS A 143 0.81 12.14 -14.06
N GLU A 144 0.58 13.24 -13.36
CA GLU A 144 1.48 13.75 -12.32
C GLU A 144 1.60 12.75 -11.15
N ALA A 145 0.50 12.11 -10.76
CA ALA A 145 0.51 11.09 -9.72
C ALA A 145 1.32 9.84 -10.13
N ILE A 146 1.20 9.41 -11.39
CA ILE A 146 2.02 8.30 -11.95
C ILE A 146 3.50 8.67 -11.91
N ASP A 147 3.86 9.86 -12.38
CA ASP A 147 5.23 10.32 -12.43
C ASP A 147 5.83 10.41 -11.02
N LEU A 148 5.09 10.98 -10.06
CA LEU A 148 5.47 11.06 -8.66
C LEU A 148 5.71 9.68 -8.03
N VAL A 149 4.79 8.75 -8.23
CA VAL A 149 4.92 7.39 -7.69
C VAL A 149 6.13 6.66 -8.29
N ARG A 150 6.35 6.79 -9.60
CA ARG A 150 7.50 6.18 -10.30
C ARG A 150 8.83 6.81 -9.92
N GLU A 151 8.86 8.12 -9.64
CA GLU A 151 10.04 8.82 -9.13
C GLU A 151 10.46 8.26 -7.77
N ARG A 152 9.50 8.10 -6.85
CA ARG A 152 9.75 7.59 -5.50
C ARG A 152 10.00 6.09 -5.46
N ARG A 153 9.28 5.31 -6.24
CA ARG A 153 9.39 3.85 -6.33
C ARG A 153 9.65 3.42 -7.77
N LYS A 154 10.93 3.31 -8.13
CA LYS A 154 11.33 2.92 -9.48
C LYS A 154 10.72 1.58 -9.90
N GLY A 155 10.06 1.56 -11.07
CA GLY A 155 9.37 0.40 -11.61
C GLY A 155 7.95 0.19 -11.05
N ALA A 156 7.37 1.19 -10.36
CA ALA A 156 5.98 1.14 -9.95
C ALA A 156 5.00 1.17 -11.14
N ILE A 157 3.81 0.59 -10.94
CA ILE A 157 2.78 0.40 -11.98
C ILE A 157 3.37 -0.47 -13.10
N GLU A 158 3.42 -1.77 -12.82
CA GLU A 158 4.25 -2.73 -13.59
C GLU A 158 3.62 -3.17 -14.89
N THR A 159 2.29 -3.08 -15.03
CA THR A 159 1.58 -3.65 -16.17
C THR A 159 0.68 -2.63 -16.87
N LYS A 160 0.43 -2.90 -18.16
CA LYS A 160 -0.51 -2.12 -18.96
C LYS A 160 -1.93 -2.13 -18.37
N VAL A 161 -2.35 -3.26 -17.79
CA VAL A 161 -3.66 -3.40 -17.16
C VAL A 161 -3.80 -2.46 -15.94
N GLN A 162 -2.73 -2.30 -15.17
CA GLN A 162 -2.69 -1.35 -14.04
C GLN A 162 -2.75 0.10 -14.54
N GLU A 163 -2.02 0.42 -15.60
CA GLU A 163 -2.03 1.75 -16.20
C GLU A 163 -3.40 2.10 -16.81
N ASP A 164 -4.02 1.16 -17.53
CA ASP A 164 -5.37 1.32 -18.09
C ASP A 164 -6.41 1.50 -16.99
N PHE A 165 -6.29 0.78 -15.87
CA PHE A 165 -7.15 0.97 -14.71
C PHE A 165 -7.04 2.40 -14.15
N ILE A 166 -5.83 2.92 -13.95
CA ILE A 166 -5.62 4.30 -13.48
C ILE A 166 -6.28 5.29 -14.45
N ASN A 167 -6.05 5.12 -15.75
CA ASN A 167 -6.59 6.02 -16.77
C ASN A 167 -8.12 6.04 -16.78
N SER A 168 -8.75 4.88 -16.57
CA SER A 168 -10.22 4.73 -16.52
C SER A 168 -10.84 5.09 -15.17
N TYR A 169 -10.04 5.21 -14.10
CA TYR A 169 -10.55 5.49 -12.75
C TYR A 169 -11.27 6.84 -12.69
N GLN A 170 -12.48 6.84 -12.13
CA GLN A 170 -13.28 8.04 -11.95
C GLN A 170 -13.17 8.52 -10.51
N VAL A 171 -12.67 9.73 -10.31
CA VAL A 171 -12.68 10.40 -9.01
C VAL A 171 -14.11 10.84 -8.72
N ILE A 172 -14.72 10.25 -7.70
CA ILE A 172 -16.05 10.68 -7.23
C ILE A 172 -15.82 11.87 -6.30
N LYS A 173 -16.35 13.02 -6.71
CA LYS A 173 -16.29 14.27 -5.94
C LYS A 173 -17.33 14.28 -4.81
#